data_48d4042762a1ff73ffc7f87006922a58
#
_entry.id   48d4042762a1ff73ffc7f87006922a58
#
_cell.length_a   1.000
_cell.length_b   1.000
_cell.length_c   1.000
_cell.angle_alpha   90.00
_cell.angle_beta   90.00
_cell.angle_gamma   90.00
#
_symmetry.space_group_name_H-M   'P 1'
#
loop_
_entity.id
_entity.type
_entity.pdbx_description
1 polymer ?
#
loop_
_entity_poly.entity_id
_entity_poly.type
_entity_poly.pdbx_seq_one_letter_code
_entity_poly.pdbx_strand_id
1 'polypeptide(L)'
;MTESDFRRSLLSRRRLIKGASALTLGGLMAPAVLRIGPAMAAYPERPVRIIVANSPGGPSDIIARQMAAAMQESMGGSFIVENRGGGGSNIGMGAAARAEPDGYTLLLATSAYSVNPSLYDTLPYDPFKSFVGICELATSPNVFAVKPELCVNTMKEFVALAKANPEKFNVSSAPIGTTPHLEAEVLKVREGLQKMATVVFTGGGLALQALLSNTVQLSSGVLAPAHPHIKAGTIKGLAVTGTERWHDLPDIPTMLEAGYKDFVFETYTALLAPEKTPSEIVSQLEKECLAILNKPAMRDKLMQSGFQVQARTGKAHMERVTKEVAMFRDIIQQAGIKIK
;
A
#
# COMPACT_ATOMS: atom_id res chain seq x y z
N MET A 1 -46.85 -62.87 2.33
CA MET A 1 -45.38 -63.01 2.41
C MET A 1 -45.07 -63.19 3.85
N THR A 2 -44.73 -64.41 4.21
CA THR A 2 -44.74 -64.94 5.57
C THR A 2 -43.37 -64.86 6.23
N GLU A 3 -43.39 -64.76 7.50
CA GLU A 3 -42.34 -64.60 8.51
C GLU A 3 -41.19 -65.62 8.48
N SER A 4 -41.10 -66.49 7.45
CA SER A 4 -40.11 -67.60 7.33
C SER A 4 -38.84 -67.25 6.54
N ASP A 5 -38.76 -66.10 5.88
CA ASP A 5 -37.61 -65.77 5.01
C ASP A 5 -36.50 -64.96 5.70
N PHE A 6 -36.73 -64.54 6.97
CA PHE A 6 -35.78 -63.70 7.71
C PHE A 6 -34.75 -64.47 8.58
N ARG A 7 -34.85 -65.82 8.63
CA ARG A 7 -33.97 -66.64 9.47
C ARG A 7 -32.85 -67.39 8.78
N ARG A 8 -32.65 -67.22 7.47
CA ARG A 8 -31.62 -67.95 6.71
C ARG A 8 -30.31 -67.16 6.39
N SER A 9 -30.13 -65.92 6.85
CA SER A 9 -28.93 -65.14 6.48
C SER A 9 -27.88 -65.04 7.59
N LEU A 10 -28.04 -65.69 8.75
CA LEU A 10 -27.14 -65.53 9.93
C LEU A 10 -26.23 -66.70 10.24
N LEU A 11 -26.07 -67.66 9.37
CA LEU A 11 -25.23 -68.87 9.63
C LEU A 11 -24.06 -69.11 8.68
N SER A 12 -23.47 -68.09 8.08
CA SER A 12 -22.32 -68.29 7.18
C SER A 12 -21.01 -67.55 7.54
N ARG A 13 -20.91 -66.96 8.73
CA ARG A 13 -19.66 -66.23 9.12
C ARG A 13 -18.80 -66.87 10.20
N ARG A 14 -19.06 -68.16 10.61
CA ARG A 14 -18.33 -68.79 11.71
C ARG A 14 -17.49 -70.03 11.35
N ARG A 15 -17.18 -70.26 10.06
CA ARG A 15 -16.41 -71.46 9.66
C ARG A 15 -15.18 -71.20 8.75
N LEU A 16 -14.46 -70.12 8.96
CA LEU A 16 -13.18 -69.89 8.24
C LEU A 16 -12.04 -69.44 9.16
N ILE A 17 -12.01 -69.95 10.40
CA ILE A 17 -10.82 -69.78 11.23
C ILE A 17 -10.50 -71.19 11.84
N LYS A 18 -9.93 -72.08 11.05
CA LYS A 18 -9.11 -73.23 11.50
C LYS A 18 -8.34 -73.75 10.29
N GLY A 19 -7.06 -73.43 10.23
CA GLY A 19 -6.14 -74.14 9.35
C GLY A 19 -5.11 -73.25 8.68
N ALA A 20 -4.03 -72.94 9.35
CA ALA A 20 -2.66 -72.87 8.83
C ALA A 20 -1.75 -72.36 9.94
N SER A 21 -1.22 -73.29 10.71
CA SER A 21 0.02 -73.10 11.51
C SER A 21 1.23 -73.28 10.63
N ALA A 22 2.31 -72.57 10.97
CA ALA A 22 3.71 -72.76 10.59
C ALA A 22 4.15 -72.23 9.23
N LEU A 23 4.78 -71.04 9.29
CA LEU A 23 6.15 -70.84 8.80
C LEU A 23 6.71 -69.55 9.32
N THR A 24 7.57 -69.63 10.31
CA THR A 24 8.39 -68.53 10.83
C THR A 24 9.44 -68.17 9.78
N LEU A 25 9.43 -66.92 9.30
CA LEU A 25 10.65 -66.23 8.83
C LEU A 25 10.53 -64.76 9.26
N GLY A 26 11.49 -64.37 10.14
CA GLY A 26 11.58 -63.07 10.70
C GLY A 26 11.86 -61.98 9.63
N GLY A 27 10.97 -61.07 9.55
CA GLY A 27 11.16 -59.78 8.87
C GLY A 27 10.60 -58.71 9.79
N LEU A 28 11.46 -57.96 10.45
CA LEU A 28 11.11 -56.74 11.16
C LEU A 28 10.52 -55.74 10.15
N MET A 29 9.21 -55.83 9.90
CA MET A 29 8.47 -54.73 9.31
C MET A 29 8.18 -53.71 10.43
N ALA A 30 9.09 -52.73 10.62
CA ALA A 30 8.78 -51.53 11.34
C ALA A 30 7.54 -50.89 10.70
N PRO A 31 6.49 -50.49 11.47
CA PRO A 31 5.41 -49.74 10.89
C PRO A 31 6.00 -48.43 10.39
N ALA A 32 5.99 -48.20 9.07
CA ALA A 32 6.25 -46.92 8.48
C ALA A 32 5.13 -46.00 9.01
N VAL A 33 5.43 -45.32 10.09
CA VAL A 33 4.59 -44.18 10.57
C VAL A 33 4.73 -43.13 9.48
N LEU A 34 3.83 -43.17 8.52
CA LEU A 34 3.57 -42.03 7.65
C LEU A 34 3.31 -40.83 8.59
N ARG A 35 4.34 -40.04 8.82
CA ARG A 35 4.17 -38.70 9.40
C ARG A 35 3.35 -37.92 8.37
N ILE A 36 2.02 -37.98 8.48
CA ILE A 36 1.14 -36.98 7.89
C ILE A 36 1.49 -35.71 8.66
N GLY A 37 2.43 -34.95 8.10
CA GLY A 37 2.63 -33.58 8.57
C GLY A 37 1.26 -32.89 8.54
N PRO A 38 0.97 -31.96 9.46
CA PRO A 38 -0.27 -31.24 9.41
C PRO A 38 -0.41 -30.70 8.00
N ALA A 39 -1.47 -31.13 7.29
CA ALA A 39 -1.86 -30.50 6.03
C ALA A 39 -2.08 -29.03 6.41
N MET A 40 -1.18 -28.16 6.00
CA MET A 40 -1.39 -26.72 6.18
C MET A 40 -2.71 -26.41 5.49
N ALA A 41 -3.70 -26.03 6.31
CA ALA A 41 -4.97 -25.55 5.80
C ALA A 41 -4.71 -24.48 4.74
N ALA A 42 -5.44 -24.55 3.62
CA ALA A 42 -5.18 -23.70 2.46
C ALA A 42 -5.44 -22.22 2.85
N TYR A 43 -4.40 -21.43 3.06
CA TYR A 43 -4.53 -20.00 3.29
C TYR A 43 -4.91 -19.27 1.98
N PRO A 44 -5.93 -18.36 1.97
CA PRO A 44 -6.77 -17.97 3.10
C PRO A 44 -8.07 -18.82 3.21
N GLU A 45 -8.44 -19.26 4.42
CA GLU A 45 -9.71 -19.96 4.69
C GLU A 45 -10.86 -19.01 5.09
N ARG A 46 -10.55 -17.78 5.42
CA ARG A 46 -11.50 -16.72 5.82
C ARG A 46 -11.08 -15.37 5.22
N PRO A 47 -11.92 -14.35 5.25
CA PRO A 47 -11.60 -13.06 4.67
C PRO A 47 -10.32 -12.45 5.25
N VAL A 48 -9.42 -12.00 4.37
CA VAL A 48 -8.22 -11.22 4.69
C VAL A 48 -8.55 -9.74 4.59
N ARG A 49 -8.31 -8.99 5.65
CA ARG A 49 -8.52 -7.54 5.69
C ARG A 49 -7.23 -6.81 5.31
N ILE A 50 -7.33 -5.89 4.38
CA ILE A 50 -6.24 -4.96 4.01
C ILE A 50 -6.60 -3.59 4.59
N ILE A 51 -5.94 -3.20 5.69
CA ILE A 51 -6.12 -1.88 6.29
C ILE A 51 -5.39 -0.86 5.43
N VAL A 52 -6.12 0.11 4.92
CA VAL A 52 -5.61 1.29 4.22
C VAL A 52 -5.70 2.47 5.18
N ALA A 53 -4.55 3.01 5.58
CA ALA A 53 -4.47 4.05 6.62
C ALA A 53 -4.87 5.46 6.13
N ASN A 54 -5.68 5.55 5.07
CA ASN A 54 -6.14 6.78 4.43
C ASN A 54 -7.63 6.69 4.08
N SER A 55 -8.24 7.84 3.76
CA SER A 55 -9.62 7.91 3.30
C SER A 55 -9.82 7.20 1.96
N PRO A 56 -11.05 6.69 1.68
CA PRO A 56 -11.40 6.13 0.38
C PRO A 56 -11.16 7.10 -0.78
N GLY A 57 -10.95 6.55 -1.99
CA GLY A 57 -10.77 7.32 -3.23
C GLY A 57 -9.39 7.94 -3.40
N GLY A 58 -8.48 7.77 -2.44
CA GLY A 58 -7.08 8.17 -2.58
C GLY A 58 -6.21 7.12 -3.29
N PRO A 59 -4.93 7.45 -3.57
CA PRO A 59 -4.03 6.56 -4.32
C PRO A 59 -3.86 5.17 -3.66
N SER A 60 -3.74 5.13 -2.35
CA SER A 60 -3.62 3.87 -1.60
C SER A 60 -4.90 3.01 -1.67
N ASP A 61 -6.08 3.64 -1.69
CA ASP A 61 -7.35 2.92 -1.86
C ASP A 61 -7.49 2.33 -3.28
N ILE A 62 -7.08 3.08 -4.30
CA ILE A 62 -7.09 2.64 -5.70
C ILE A 62 -6.26 1.37 -5.87
N ILE A 63 -4.99 1.39 -5.45
CA ILE A 63 -4.10 0.24 -5.61
C ILE A 63 -4.50 -0.93 -4.70
N ALA A 64 -4.97 -0.66 -3.46
CA ALA A 64 -5.45 -1.69 -2.55
C ALA A 64 -6.59 -2.50 -3.15
N ARG A 65 -7.58 -1.83 -3.77
CA ARG A 65 -8.72 -2.51 -4.41
C ARG A 65 -8.31 -3.30 -5.65
N GLN A 66 -7.35 -2.79 -6.43
CA GLN A 66 -6.84 -3.52 -7.59
C GLN A 66 -6.09 -4.78 -7.17
N MET A 67 -5.24 -4.69 -6.13
CA MET A 67 -4.52 -5.84 -5.58
C MET A 67 -5.46 -6.83 -4.89
N ALA A 68 -6.40 -6.36 -4.08
CA ALA A 68 -7.39 -7.22 -3.42
C ALA A 68 -8.17 -8.07 -4.43
N ALA A 69 -8.66 -7.46 -5.53
CA ALA A 69 -9.36 -8.17 -6.59
C ALA A 69 -8.46 -9.21 -7.27
N ALA A 70 -7.21 -8.88 -7.58
CA ALA A 70 -6.27 -9.78 -8.21
C ALA A 70 -5.84 -10.94 -7.29
N MET A 71 -5.65 -10.67 -5.98
CA MET A 71 -5.36 -11.70 -4.98
C MET A 71 -6.55 -12.63 -4.77
N GLN A 72 -7.78 -12.11 -4.77
CA GLN A 72 -8.98 -12.94 -4.71
C GLN A 72 -9.11 -13.86 -5.93
N GLU A 73 -8.78 -13.39 -7.12
CA GLU A 73 -8.81 -14.19 -8.35
C GLU A 73 -7.76 -15.31 -8.32
N SER A 74 -6.55 -15.02 -7.81
CA SER A 74 -5.41 -15.94 -7.90
C SER A 74 -5.28 -16.91 -6.72
N MET A 75 -5.61 -16.46 -5.50
CA MET A 75 -5.49 -17.25 -4.29
C MET A 75 -6.82 -17.88 -3.84
N GLY A 76 -7.94 -17.42 -4.39
CA GLY A 76 -9.26 -17.69 -3.84
C GLY A 76 -9.51 -16.93 -2.54
N GLY A 77 -10.59 -17.24 -1.86
CA GLY A 77 -10.98 -16.53 -0.63
C GLY A 77 -11.49 -15.11 -0.89
N SER A 78 -11.47 -14.28 0.12
CA SER A 78 -11.95 -12.89 0.05
C SER A 78 -10.90 -11.94 0.61
N PHE A 79 -10.60 -10.88 -0.13
CA PHE A 79 -9.70 -9.80 0.30
C PHE A 79 -10.50 -8.50 0.41
N ILE A 80 -10.62 -7.96 1.62
CA ILE A 80 -11.49 -6.82 1.93
C ILE A 80 -10.63 -5.60 2.26
N VAL A 81 -10.84 -4.51 1.54
CA VAL A 81 -10.19 -3.22 1.82
C VAL A 81 -10.97 -2.47 2.88
N GLU A 82 -10.29 -2.11 3.97
CA GLU A 82 -10.82 -1.35 5.08
C GLU A 82 -10.06 -0.04 5.24
N ASN A 83 -10.71 1.10 4.96
CA ASN A 83 -10.09 2.41 5.12
C ASN A 83 -10.18 2.88 6.58
N ARG A 84 -9.01 3.18 7.20
CA ARG A 84 -8.87 3.70 8.58
C ARG A 84 -7.95 4.92 8.58
N GLY A 85 -8.43 6.03 8.05
CA GLY A 85 -7.69 7.29 8.04
C GLY A 85 -7.64 7.98 9.40
N GLY A 86 -6.81 9.03 9.50
CA GLY A 86 -6.69 9.90 10.67
C GLY A 86 -5.32 9.85 11.36
N GLY A 87 -4.99 10.91 12.12
CA GLY A 87 -3.74 11.03 12.85
C GLY A 87 -2.48 10.92 11.98
N GLY A 88 -2.49 11.49 10.77
CA GLY A 88 -1.38 11.33 9.84
C GLY A 88 -1.15 9.88 9.39
N SER A 89 -2.23 9.12 9.21
CA SER A 89 -2.23 7.68 8.93
C SER A 89 -1.88 6.78 10.15
N ASN A 90 -1.51 7.35 11.30
CA ASN A 90 -1.11 6.59 12.48
C ASN A 90 -2.23 5.74 13.09
N ILE A 91 -3.52 6.15 12.94
CA ILE A 91 -4.66 5.37 13.45
C ILE A 91 -4.73 4.02 12.74
N GLY A 92 -4.68 3.99 11.42
CA GLY A 92 -4.72 2.75 10.64
C GLY A 92 -3.47 1.89 10.85
N MET A 93 -2.28 2.50 10.84
CA MET A 93 -1.02 1.80 11.09
C MET A 93 -0.98 1.17 12.49
N GLY A 94 -1.40 1.92 13.52
CA GLY A 94 -1.49 1.39 14.88
C GLY A 94 -2.55 0.29 15.05
N ALA A 95 -3.66 0.36 14.30
CA ALA A 95 -4.66 -0.70 14.30
C ALA A 95 -4.11 -2.00 13.70
N ALA A 96 -3.37 -1.90 12.58
CA ALA A 96 -2.72 -3.04 11.94
C ALA A 96 -1.61 -3.64 12.83
N ALA A 97 -0.81 -2.79 13.49
CA ALA A 97 0.27 -3.24 14.37
C ALA A 97 -0.22 -4.05 15.58
N ARG A 98 -1.45 -3.79 16.03
CA ARG A 98 -2.08 -4.52 17.16
C ARG A 98 -2.96 -5.68 16.72
N ALA A 99 -3.06 -5.94 15.43
CA ALA A 99 -3.83 -7.09 14.94
C ALA A 99 -3.12 -8.41 15.25
N GLU A 100 -3.89 -9.50 15.31
CA GLU A 100 -3.33 -10.84 15.45
C GLU A 100 -2.37 -11.14 14.29
N PRO A 101 -1.19 -11.70 14.59
CA PRO A 101 -0.18 -11.99 13.57
C PRO A 101 -0.45 -13.33 12.87
N ASP A 102 -1.63 -13.49 12.32
CA ASP A 102 -2.11 -14.72 11.69
C ASP A 102 -2.25 -14.62 10.16
N GLY A 103 -1.85 -13.46 9.59
CA GLY A 103 -1.93 -13.19 8.16
C GLY A 103 -3.29 -12.70 7.67
N TYR A 104 -4.32 -12.63 8.51
CA TYR A 104 -5.68 -12.20 8.12
C TYR A 104 -5.92 -10.69 8.29
N THR A 105 -4.93 -9.97 8.78
CA THR A 105 -4.93 -8.50 8.76
C THR A 105 -3.60 -8.02 8.19
N LEU A 106 -3.67 -7.32 7.07
CA LEU A 106 -2.53 -6.73 6.38
C LEU A 106 -2.63 -5.21 6.45
N LEU A 107 -1.50 -4.53 6.35
CA LEU A 107 -1.41 -3.08 6.20
C LEU A 107 -0.99 -2.75 4.77
N LEU A 108 -1.73 -1.89 4.09
CA LEU A 108 -1.19 -1.16 2.95
C LEU A 108 -0.51 0.10 3.47
N ALA A 109 0.80 0.06 3.57
CA ALA A 109 1.65 1.17 3.96
C ALA A 109 1.91 2.12 2.79
N THR A 110 2.13 3.39 3.10
CA THR A 110 2.57 4.44 2.17
C THR A 110 3.80 5.13 2.74
N SER A 111 4.34 6.11 2.02
CA SER A 111 5.47 6.94 2.49
C SER A 111 5.29 7.57 3.88
N ALA A 112 4.05 7.72 4.38
CA ALA A 112 3.80 8.13 5.75
C ALA A 112 4.45 7.20 6.78
N TYR A 113 4.62 5.92 6.45
CA TYR A 113 5.30 4.95 7.31
C TYR A 113 6.78 5.29 7.52
N SER A 114 7.45 5.83 6.49
CA SER A 114 8.87 6.27 6.57
C SER A 114 9.03 7.70 7.09
N VAL A 115 8.02 8.57 6.90
CA VAL A 115 8.09 10.01 7.27
C VAL A 115 7.73 10.23 8.74
N ASN A 116 6.68 9.55 9.23
CA ASN A 116 6.14 9.77 10.58
C ASN A 116 7.13 9.57 11.73
N PRO A 117 8.12 8.65 11.65
CA PRO A 117 9.15 8.52 12.69
C PRO A 117 9.97 9.79 12.94
N SER A 118 9.99 10.70 11.97
CA SER A 118 10.72 11.99 12.08
C SER A 118 9.81 13.18 12.42
N LEU A 119 8.48 12.96 12.40
CA LEU A 119 7.50 14.03 12.64
C LEU A 119 6.78 13.92 13.98
N TYR A 120 6.60 12.71 14.51
CA TYR A 120 5.82 12.47 15.72
C TYR A 120 6.73 12.01 16.85
N ASP A 121 6.61 12.62 18.02
CA ASP A 121 7.37 12.21 19.22
C ASP A 121 6.96 10.80 19.71
N THR A 122 5.71 10.42 19.44
CA THR A 122 5.14 9.12 19.84
C THR A 122 4.35 8.51 18.70
N LEU A 123 4.66 7.27 18.35
CA LEU A 123 3.93 6.48 17.35
C LEU A 123 3.23 5.29 18.01
N PRO A 124 2.05 4.88 17.51
CA PRO A 124 1.35 3.70 17.99
C PRO A 124 1.92 2.38 17.44
N TYR A 125 3.09 2.41 16.80
CA TYR A 125 3.85 1.29 16.24
C TYR A 125 5.34 1.63 16.22
N ASP A 126 6.18 0.60 16.16
CA ASP A 126 7.63 0.73 15.89
C ASP A 126 7.85 0.47 14.38
N PRO A 127 8.42 1.43 13.62
CA PRO A 127 8.59 1.29 12.17
C PRO A 127 9.56 0.16 11.77
N PHE A 128 10.36 -0.34 12.71
CA PHE A 128 11.36 -1.39 12.44
C PHE A 128 11.02 -2.74 13.06
N LYS A 129 10.02 -2.80 13.98
CA LYS A 129 9.73 -4.00 14.78
C LYS A 129 8.26 -4.40 14.79
N SER A 130 7.34 -3.55 14.31
CA SER A 130 5.91 -3.88 14.36
C SER A 130 5.42 -4.65 13.15
N PHE A 131 6.17 -4.65 12.06
CA PHE A 131 5.74 -5.24 10.80
C PHE A 131 6.87 -5.98 10.09
N VAL A 132 6.48 -7.02 9.36
CA VAL A 132 7.29 -7.67 8.33
C VAL A 132 6.79 -7.23 6.95
N GLY A 133 7.71 -6.93 6.03
CA GLY A 133 7.38 -6.59 4.66
C GLY A 133 6.91 -7.80 3.87
N ILE A 134 5.84 -7.63 3.08
CA ILE A 134 5.38 -8.64 2.12
C ILE A 134 5.87 -8.24 0.71
N CYS A 135 5.49 -7.06 0.24
CA CYS A 135 5.85 -6.63 -1.11
C CYS A 135 5.69 -5.12 -1.27
N GLU A 136 6.67 -4.44 -1.87
CA GLU A 136 6.46 -3.11 -2.41
C GLU A 136 5.77 -3.24 -3.76
N LEU A 137 4.56 -2.72 -3.84
CA LEU A 137 3.68 -2.89 -5.00
C LEU A 137 4.07 -1.93 -6.12
N ALA A 138 4.05 -0.65 -5.82
CA ALA A 138 4.26 0.40 -6.80
C ALA A 138 4.69 1.71 -6.14
N THR A 139 5.24 2.61 -6.97
CA THR A 139 5.43 4.02 -6.64
C THR A 139 4.57 4.88 -7.55
N SER A 140 4.33 6.12 -7.13
CA SER A 140 3.77 7.17 -7.97
C SER A 140 4.48 8.47 -7.62
N PRO A 141 4.93 9.27 -8.61
CA PRO A 141 5.39 10.61 -8.32
C PRO A 141 4.22 11.43 -7.79
N ASN A 142 4.52 12.52 -7.11
CA ASN A 142 3.51 13.51 -6.81
C ASN A 142 3.47 14.56 -7.92
N VAL A 143 2.44 15.40 -7.89
CA VAL A 143 2.26 16.48 -8.85
C VAL A 143 1.76 17.73 -8.16
N PHE A 144 2.35 18.86 -8.49
CA PHE A 144 1.79 20.16 -8.20
C PHE A 144 0.82 20.54 -9.32
N ALA A 145 -0.44 20.78 -8.96
CA ALA A 145 -1.50 21.08 -9.91
C ALA A 145 -2.33 22.27 -9.49
N VAL A 146 -2.88 22.97 -10.48
CA VAL A 146 -3.74 24.15 -10.33
C VAL A 146 -4.99 24.00 -11.18
N LYS A 147 -5.98 24.86 -10.94
CA LYS A 147 -7.09 25.02 -11.88
C LYS A 147 -6.61 25.81 -13.11
N PRO A 148 -7.09 25.49 -14.33
CA PRO A 148 -6.73 26.21 -15.57
C PRO A 148 -7.06 27.72 -15.51
N GLU A 149 -8.11 28.10 -14.79
CA GLU A 149 -8.56 29.47 -14.63
C GLU A 149 -7.56 30.37 -13.89
N LEU A 150 -6.59 29.78 -13.19
CA LEU A 150 -5.50 30.52 -12.55
C LEU A 150 -4.51 31.13 -13.58
N CYS A 151 -4.56 30.67 -14.85
CA CYS A 151 -3.77 31.18 -15.96
C CYS A 151 -2.26 31.16 -15.75
N VAL A 152 -1.73 30.18 -14.99
CA VAL A 152 -0.30 29.90 -14.84
C VAL A 152 0.07 28.60 -15.57
N ASN A 153 1.30 28.54 -16.11
CA ASN A 153 1.76 27.42 -16.91
C ASN A 153 2.95 26.68 -16.29
N THR A 154 3.62 27.32 -15.35
CA THR A 154 4.84 26.79 -14.72
C THR A 154 4.83 26.98 -13.21
N MET A 155 5.63 26.18 -12.50
CA MET A 155 5.86 26.39 -11.07
C MET A 155 6.40 27.80 -10.78
N LYS A 156 7.28 28.32 -11.63
CA LYS A 156 7.87 29.65 -11.49
C LYS A 156 6.81 30.75 -11.56
N GLU A 157 5.86 30.64 -12.50
CA GLU A 157 4.74 31.58 -12.62
C GLU A 157 3.81 31.51 -11.40
N PHE A 158 3.47 30.32 -10.96
CA PHE A 158 2.69 30.14 -9.74
C PHE A 158 3.37 30.75 -8.52
N VAL A 159 4.65 30.46 -8.32
CA VAL A 159 5.42 31.00 -7.19
C VAL A 159 5.49 32.54 -7.24
N ALA A 160 5.69 33.13 -8.42
CA ALA A 160 5.69 34.60 -8.57
C ALA A 160 4.33 35.19 -8.20
N LEU A 161 3.23 34.57 -8.64
CA LEU A 161 1.87 34.99 -8.32
C LEU A 161 1.57 34.86 -6.82
N ALA A 162 1.97 33.75 -6.20
CA ALA A 162 1.77 33.50 -4.78
C ALA A 162 2.61 34.44 -3.89
N LYS A 163 3.84 34.79 -4.30
CA LYS A 163 4.69 35.76 -3.59
C LYS A 163 4.08 37.17 -3.52
N ALA A 164 3.33 37.57 -4.53
CA ALA A 164 2.66 38.89 -4.56
C ALA A 164 1.55 38.97 -3.51
N ASN A 165 0.84 37.90 -3.19
CA ASN A 165 -0.26 37.86 -2.23
C ASN A 165 -0.37 36.48 -1.54
N PRO A 166 0.59 36.06 -0.72
CA PRO A 166 0.68 34.68 -0.22
C PRO A 166 -0.54 34.26 0.62
N GLU A 167 -1.19 35.18 1.31
CA GLU A 167 -2.37 34.90 2.14
C GLU A 167 -3.65 34.62 1.32
N LYS A 168 -3.66 34.93 0.02
CA LYS A 168 -4.78 34.63 -0.89
C LYS A 168 -4.69 33.21 -1.49
N PHE A 169 -3.59 32.52 -1.29
CA PHE A 169 -3.34 31.21 -1.85
C PHE A 169 -3.26 30.17 -0.75
N ASN A 170 -3.89 29.01 -1.02
CA ASN A 170 -3.81 27.83 -0.16
C ASN A 170 -3.31 26.65 -1.00
N VAL A 171 -2.56 25.77 -0.38
CA VAL A 171 -2.21 24.49 -0.96
C VAL A 171 -2.95 23.37 -0.24
N SER A 172 -3.64 22.50 -1.00
CA SER A 172 -4.18 21.26 -0.43
C SER A 172 -3.09 20.20 -0.37
N SER A 173 -3.14 19.42 0.68
CA SER A 173 -2.24 18.27 0.87
C SER A 173 -2.99 17.07 1.45
N ALA A 174 -2.47 15.89 1.16
CA ALA A 174 -2.79 14.65 1.86
C ALA A 174 -2.40 14.74 3.35
N PRO A 175 -2.65 13.71 4.17
CA PRO A 175 -2.38 13.78 5.60
C PRO A 175 -0.96 14.21 5.94
N ILE A 176 -0.81 14.89 7.08
CA ILE A 176 0.49 15.20 7.66
C ILE A 176 1.34 13.91 7.70
N GLY A 177 2.63 14.01 7.34
CA GLY A 177 3.54 12.87 7.30
C GLY A 177 3.55 12.12 5.97
N THR A 178 2.72 12.51 5.00
CA THR A 178 2.84 11.98 3.63
C THR A 178 3.83 12.81 2.80
N THR A 179 4.36 12.22 1.72
CA THR A 179 5.26 12.97 0.81
C THR A 179 4.60 14.19 0.19
N PRO A 180 3.30 14.18 -0.21
CA PRO A 180 2.63 15.40 -0.66
C PRO A 180 2.59 16.52 0.38
N HIS A 181 2.43 16.20 1.66
CA HIS A 181 2.51 17.21 2.72
C HIS A 181 3.94 17.76 2.86
N LEU A 182 4.92 16.87 2.90
CA LEU A 182 6.31 17.25 3.11
C LEU A 182 6.82 18.13 1.96
N GLU A 183 6.55 17.77 0.70
CA GLU A 183 6.98 18.55 -0.47
C GLU A 183 6.33 19.93 -0.54
N ALA A 184 5.05 20.05 -0.14
CA ALA A 184 4.37 21.34 -0.05
C ALA A 184 5.06 22.27 0.97
N GLU A 185 5.41 21.73 2.16
CA GLU A 185 6.13 22.51 3.18
C GLU A 185 7.55 22.87 2.73
N VAL A 186 8.27 21.93 2.09
CA VAL A 186 9.61 22.21 1.52
C VAL A 186 9.55 23.27 0.45
N LEU A 187 8.56 23.24 -0.45
CA LEU A 187 8.35 24.29 -1.46
C LEU A 187 8.13 25.64 -0.80
N LYS A 188 7.25 25.72 0.19
CA LYS A 188 6.96 26.96 0.93
C LYS A 188 8.20 27.55 1.61
N VAL A 189 9.01 26.70 2.22
CA VAL A 189 10.27 27.14 2.88
C VAL A 189 11.26 27.65 1.83
N ARG A 190 11.49 26.89 0.76
CA ARG A 190 12.45 27.28 -0.30
C ARG A 190 12.07 28.58 -1.02
N GLU A 191 10.76 28.83 -1.17
CA GLU A 191 10.26 29.98 -1.89
C GLU A 191 9.82 31.16 -1.01
N GLY A 192 9.94 31.06 0.31
CA GLY A 192 9.51 32.11 1.22
C GLY A 192 7.98 32.31 1.26
N LEU A 193 7.22 31.23 1.07
CA LEU A 193 5.75 31.20 1.03
C LEU A 193 5.11 30.72 2.34
N GLN A 194 5.76 30.91 3.50
CA GLN A 194 5.29 30.38 4.78
C GLN A 194 3.93 30.96 5.21
N LYS A 195 3.53 32.11 4.66
CA LYS A 195 2.20 32.69 4.88
C LYS A 195 1.08 32.03 4.07
N MET A 196 1.42 31.26 3.00
CA MET A 196 0.46 30.46 2.28
C MET A 196 0.03 29.27 3.15
N ALA A 197 -1.27 29.13 3.42
CA ALA A 197 -1.75 28.06 4.29
C ALA A 197 -1.72 26.70 3.57
N THR A 198 -1.31 25.65 4.32
CA THR A 198 -1.46 24.27 3.89
C THR A 198 -2.74 23.71 4.51
N VAL A 199 -3.72 23.40 3.66
CA VAL A 199 -4.98 22.77 4.07
C VAL A 199 -4.81 21.25 3.97
N VAL A 200 -4.73 20.60 5.13
CA VAL A 200 -4.48 19.17 5.23
C VAL A 200 -5.80 18.41 5.26
N PHE A 201 -5.93 17.41 4.41
CA PHE A 201 -7.09 16.52 4.32
C PHE A 201 -6.73 15.12 4.84
N THR A 202 -7.74 14.35 5.24
CA THR A 202 -7.55 12.96 5.73
C THR A 202 -7.21 11.95 4.63
N GLY A 203 -7.14 12.39 3.37
CA GLY A 203 -6.75 11.56 2.23
C GLY A 203 -6.54 12.38 0.96
N GLY A 204 -5.70 11.86 0.06
CA GLY A 204 -5.36 12.52 -1.21
C GLY A 204 -6.56 12.76 -2.13
N GLY A 205 -7.58 11.92 -2.09
CA GLY A 205 -8.82 12.11 -2.85
C GLY A 205 -9.57 13.37 -2.42
N LEU A 206 -9.67 13.63 -1.11
CA LEU A 206 -10.30 14.85 -0.57
C LEU A 206 -9.47 16.10 -0.88
N ALA A 207 -8.14 16.01 -0.82
CA ALA A 207 -7.24 17.10 -1.20
C ALA A 207 -7.41 17.48 -2.68
N LEU A 208 -7.55 16.49 -3.56
CA LEU A 208 -7.83 16.71 -4.99
C LEU A 208 -9.20 17.34 -5.21
N GLN A 209 -10.23 16.88 -4.48
CA GLN A 209 -11.58 17.48 -4.55
C GLN A 209 -11.58 18.96 -4.16
N ALA A 210 -10.77 19.37 -3.18
CA ALA A 210 -10.61 20.76 -2.80
C ALA A 210 -10.03 21.62 -3.94
N LEU A 211 -9.12 21.09 -4.75
CA LEU A 211 -8.65 21.77 -5.97
C LEU A 211 -9.76 21.81 -7.02
N LEU A 212 -10.42 20.69 -7.29
CA LEU A 212 -11.48 20.59 -8.30
C LEU A 212 -12.64 21.57 -8.01
N SER A 213 -12.98 21.77 -6.74
CA SER A 213 -13.99 22.73 -6.29
C SER A 213 -13.49 24.18 -6.13
N ASN A 214 -12.21 24.44 -6.49
CA ASN A 214 -11.56 25.75 -6.34
C ASN A 214 -11.49 26.28 -4.90
N THR A 215 -11.59 25.38 -3.91
CA THR A 215 -11.42 25.73 -2.49
C THR A 215 -9.97 26.10 -2.16
N VAL A 216 -9.03 25.51 -2.91
CA VAL A 216 -7.59 25.81 -2.85
C VAL A 216 -7.07 26.11 -4.25
N GLN A 217 -5.94 26.82 -4.34
CA GLN A 217 -5.39 27.28 -5.63
C GLN A 217 -4.26 26.37 -6.13
N LEU A 218 -3.57 25.69 -5.21
CA LEU A 218 -2.54 24.70 -5.53
C LEU A 218 -2.92 23.38 -4.86
N SER A 219 -2.67 22.27 -5.52
CA SER A 219 -2.70 20.95 -4.91
C SER A 219 -1.30 20.34 -4.96
N SER A 220 -0.84 19.81 -3.83
CA SER A 220 0.27 18.89 -3.75
C SER A 220 -0.31 17.50 -3.48
N GLY A 221 -0.21 16.61 -4.45
CA GLY A 221 -0.86 15.31 -4.39
C GLY A 221 -0.18 14.23 -5.21
N VAL A 222 -0.48 12.98 -4.93
CA VAL A 222 -0.01 11.84 -5.73
C VAL A 222 -0.60 11.93 -7.14
N LEU A 223 0.23 11.64 -8.15
CA LEU A 223 -0.18 11.74 -9.56
C LEU A 223 -1.38 10.82 -9.87
N ALA A 224 -1.42 9.61 -9.32
CA ALA A 224 -2.41 8.60 -9.65
C ALA A 224 -3.87 9.10 -9.66
N PRO A 225 -4.44 9.70 -8.60
CA PRO A 225 -5.80 10.23 -8.66
C PRO A 225 -5.92 11.53 -9.49
N ALA A 226 -4.84 12.28 -9.66
CA ALA A 226 -4.84 13.52 -10.44
C ALA A 226 -4.73 13.27 -11.96
N HIS A 227 -4.10 12.17 -12.36
CA HIS A 227 -3.80 11.82 -13.75
C HIS A 227 -5.00 11.91 -14.70
N PRO A 228 -6.18 11.28 -14.44
CA PRO A 228 -7.34 11.39 -15.34
C PRO A 228 -7.86 12.83 -15.45
N HIS A 229 -7.78 13.62 -14.40
CA HIS A 229 -8.19 15.03 -14.40
C HIS A 229 -7.25 15.91 -15.21
N ILE A 230 -5.94 15.64 -15.17
CA ILE A 230 -4.93 16.30 -15.98
C ILE A 230 -5.16 15.96 -17.47
N LYS A 231 -5.36 14.67 -17.79
CA LYS A 231 -5.69 14.23 -19.17
C LYS A 231 -6.96 14.85 -19.72
N ALA A 232 -7.96 15.05 -18.86
CA ALA A 232 -9.23 15.71 -19.23
C ALA A 232 -9.13 17.25 -19.26
N GLY A 233 -8.00 17.85 -18.84
CA GLY A 233 -7.81 19.29 -18.78
C GLY A 233 -8.63 19.99 -17.69
N THR A 234 -9.23 19.27 -16.75
CA THR A 234 -10.01 19.86 -15.62
C THR A 234 -9.10 20.45 -14.53
N ILE A 235 -7.87 20.00 -14.46
CA ILE A 235 -6.76 20.60 -13.72
C ILE A 235 -5.52 20.62 -14.60
N LYS A 236 -4.56 21.47 -14.25
CA LYS A 236 -3.30 21.61 -14.95
C LYS A 236 -2.15 21.20 -14.03
N GLY A 237 -1.36 20.19 -14.44
CA GLY A 237 -0.11 19.84 -13.78
C GLY A 237 0.96 20.89 -14.09
N LEU A 238 1.64 21.41 -13.08
CA LEU A 238 2.73 22.37 -13.24
C LEU A 238 4.10 21.69 -13.20
N ALA A 239 4.26 20.66 -12.36
CA ALA A 239 5.45 19.83 -12.31
C ALA A 239 5.16 18.52 -11.57
N VAL A 240 5.84 17.44 -11.99
CA VAL A 240 5.89 16.17 -11.25
C VAL A 240 7.15 16.11 -10.39
N THR A 241 7.13 15.34 -9.31
CA THR A 241 8.24 15.27 -8.34
C THR A 241 9.12 14.04 -8.51
N GLY A 242 8.87 13.24 -9.56
CA GLY A 242 9.74 12.12 -9.93
C GLY A 242 11.07 12.59 -10.56
N THR A 243 11.97 11.64 -10.78
CA THR A 243 13.25 11.90 -11.48
C THR A 243 13.09 12.14 -12.97
N GLU A 244 11.98 11.65 -13.54
CA GLU A 244 11.63 11.76 -14.97
C GLU A 244 10.18 12.23 -15.11
N ARG A 245 9.87 12.79 -16.30
CA ARG A 245 8.48 13.12 -16.66
C ARG A 245 7.64 11.86 -16.72
N TRP A 246 6.37 12.00 -16.41
CA TRP A 246 5.46 10.86 -16.55
C TRP A 246 5.24 10.52 -18.04
N HIS A 247 5.31 9.25 -18.38
CA HIS A 247 5.41 8.73 -19.75
C HIS A 247 4.32 9.24 -20.72
N ASP A 248 3.10 9.47 -20.25
CA ASP A 248 1.98 9.96 -21.08
C ASP A 248 1.52 11.40 -20.75
N LEU A 249 2.34 12.11 -19.96
CA LEU A 249 2.22 13.54 -19.66
C LEU A 249 3.56 14.25 -19.98
N PRO A 250 4.08 14.13 -21.22
CA PRO A 250 5.43 14.63 -21.58
C PRO A 250 5.56 16.14 -21.50
N ASP A 251 4.44 16.88 -21.49
CA ASP A 251 4.43 18.34 -21.39
C ASP A 251 4.60 18.85 -19.95
N ILE A 252 4.47 17.98 -18.94
CA ILE A 252 4.63 18.35 -17.54
C ILE A 252 6.09 18.09 -17.13
N PRO A 253 6.88 19.13 -16.83
CA PRO A 253 8.26 18.97 -16.42
C PRO A 253 8.37 18.32 -15.03
N THR A 254 9.54 17.81 -14.70
CA THR A 254 9.90 17.48 -13.33
C THR A 254 10.21 18.75 -12.53
N MET A 255 10.16 18.65 -11.19
CA MET A 255 10.64 19.74 -10.33
C MET A 255 12.14 20.00 -10.54
N LEU A 256 12.93 18.98 -10.90
CA LEU A 256 14.33 19.14 -11.25
C LEU A 256 14.50 20.01 -12.51
N GLU A 257 13.72 19.75 -13.57
CA GLU A 257 13.69 20.55 -14.79
C GLU A 257 13.16 21.98 -14.55
N ALA A 258 12.25 22.14 -13.59
CA ALA A 258 11.77 23.44 -13.16
C ALA A 258 12.78 24.25 -12.31
N GLY A 259 13.97 23.68 -12.05
CA GLY A 259 15.10 24.33 -11.36
C GLY A 259 15.21 24.04 -9.88
N TYR A 260 14.40 23.15 -9.33
CA TYR A 260 14.42 22.76 -7.90
C TYR A 260 15.36 21.57 -7.70
N LYS A 261 16.63 21.83 -7.42
CA LYS A 261 17.63 20.79 -7.14
C LYS A 261 17.20 19.94 -5.94
N ASP A 262 17.44 18.65 -6.00
CA ASP A 262 17.15 17.66 -4.95
C ASP A 262 15.68 17.63 -4.49
N PHE A 263 14.75 18.04 -5.38
CA PHE A 263 13.33 18.00 -5.13
C PHE A 263 12.70 16.76 -5.77
N VAL A 264 12.97 15.60 -5.17
CA VAL A 264 12.44 14.31 -5.62
C VAL A 264 11.62 13.70 -4.49
N PHE A 265 10.32 13.53 -4.74
CA PHE A 265 9.39 12.93 -3.80
C PHE A 265 8.50 11.92 -4.54
N GLU A 266 8.50 10.70 -4.07
CA GLU A 266 7.63 9.64 -4.56
C GLU A 266 6.84 9.04 -3.42
N THR A 267 5.60 8.70 -3.69
CA THR A 267 4.79 7.92 -2.76
C THR A 267 4.88 6.45 -3.15
N TYR A 268 5.40 5.61 -2.27
CA TYR A 268 5.31 4.17 -2.44
C TYR A 268 4.01 3.61 -1.84
N THR A 269 3.65 2.42 -2.27
CA THR A 269 2.65 1.57 -1.65
C THR A 269 3.24 0.18 -1.46
N ALA A 270 3.08 -0.37 -0.26
CA ALA A 270 3.59 -1.69 0.11
C ALA A 270 2.60 -2.45 0.99
N LEU A 271 2.55 -3.76 0.84
CA LEU A 271 1.84 -4.64 1.77
C LEU A 271 2.80 -5.11 2.87
N LEU A 272 2.34 -4.96 4.10
CA LEU A 272 3.02 -5.40 5.32
C LEU A 272 2.07 -6.30 6.12
N ALA A 273 2.63 -7.17 6.95
CA ALA A 273 1.90 -7.94 7.96
C ALA A 273 2.47 -7.64 9.36
N PRO A 274 1.70 -7.86 10.45
CA PRO A 274 2.25 -7.83 11.81
C PRO A 274 3.51 -8.72 11.93
N GLU A 275 4.52 -8.28 12.68
CA GLU A 275 5.86 -8.87 12.72
C GLU A 275 5.90 -10.38 12.97
N LYS A 276 5.03 -10.89 13.85
CA LYS A 276 5.02 -12.32 14.20
C LYS A 276 4.17 -13.19 13.29
N THR A 277 3.75 -12.67 12.13
CA THR A 277 3.01 -13.47 11.13
C THR A 277 3.87 -14.64 10.66
N PRO A 278 3.32 -15.87 10.59
CA PRO A 278 4.09 -17.05 10.15
C PRO A 278 4.80 -16.82 8.82
N SER A 279 6.07 -17.21 8.76
CA SER A 279 6.94 -17.00 7.59
C SER A 279 6.41 -17.64 6.32
N GLU A 280 5.69 -18.76 6.44
CA GLU A 280 5.06 -19.46 5.33
C GLU A 280 3.95 -18.62 4.69
N ILE A 281 3.13 -17.94 5.51
CA ILE A 281 2.07 -17.04 5.05
C ILE A 281 2.68 -15.79 4.39
N VAL A 282 3.72 -15.20 5.01
CA VAL A 282 4.42 -14.04 4.44
C VAL A 282 5.03 -14.40 3.08
N SER A 283 5.70 -15.55 2.98
CA SER A 283 6.32 -16.02 1.74
C SER A 283 5.29 -16.32 0.66
N GLN A 284 4.14 -16.91 1.03
CA GLN A 284 3.04 -17.17 0.10
C GLN A 284 2.46 -15.85 -0.45
N LEU A 285 2.19 -14.88 0.43
CA LEU A 285 1.69 -13.55 0.05
C LEU A 285 2.70 -12.79 -0.82
N GLU A 286 4.00 -12.82 -0.47
CA GLU A 286 5.06 -12.18 -1.26
C GLU A 286 5.10 -12.78 -2.67
N LYS A 287 5.18 -14.10 -2.78
CA LYS A 287 5.21 -14.81 -4.06
C LYS A 287 4.02 -14.45 -4.93
N GLU A 288 2.82 -14.42 -4.34
CA GLU A 288 1.60 -14.13 -5.07
C GLU A 288 1.54 -12.66 -5.52
N CYS A 289 1.88 -11.72 -4.65
CA CYS A 289 1.96 -10.30 -5.02
C CYS A 289 2.95 -10.06 -6.17
N LEU A 290 4.14 -10.67 -6.12
CA LEU A 290 5.14 -10.57 -7.18
C LEU A 290 4.62 -11.18 -8.49
N ALA A 291 3.94 -12.33 -8.43
CA ALA A 291 3.36 -12.97 -9.62
C ALA A 291 2.26 -12.10 -10.25
N ILE A 292 1.37 -11.51 -9.45
CA ILE A 292 0.32 -10.58 -9.91
C ILE A 292 0.94 -9.36 -10.57
N LEU A 293 1.91 -8.71 -9.91
CA LEU A 293 2.52 -7.46 -10.37
C LEU A 293 3.40 -7.65 -11.63
N ASN A 294 3.87 -8.87 -11.88
CA ASN A 294 4.63 -9.19 -13.09
C ASN A 294 3.75 -9.53 -14.31
N LYS A 295 2.42 -9.67 -14.14
CA LYS A 295 1.51 -9.83 -15.28
C LYS A 295 1.46 -8.55 -16.11
N PRO A 296 1.69 -8.58 -17.44
CA PRO A 296 1.63 -7.37 -18.28
C PRO A 296 0.34 -6.57 -18.11
N ALA A 297 -0.81 -7.24 -18.10
CA ALA A 297 -2.11 -6.60 -17.91
C ALA A 297 -2.22 -5.81 -16.58
N MET A 298 -1.61 -6.32 -15.49
CA MET A 298 -1.60 -5.61 -14.20
C MET A 298 -0.67 -4.40 -14.26
N ARG A 299 0.52 -4.54 -14.88
CA ARG A 299 1.44 -3.42 -15.08
C ARG A 299 0.79 -2.29 -15.87
N ASP A 300 0.16 -2.62 -16.98
CA ASP A 300 -0.54 -1.65 -17.84
C ASP A 300 -1.68 -0.97 -17.08
N LYS A 301 -2.48 -1.74 -16.34
CA LYS A 301 -3.60 -1.23 -15.54
C LYS A 301 -3.11 -0.26 -14.46
N LEU A 302 -2.04 -0.60 -13.73
CA LEU A 302 -1.46 0.26 -12.71
C LEU A 302 -0.82 1.50 -13.33
N MET A 303 -0.11 1.36 -14.45
CA MET A 303 0.49 2.47 -15.18
C MET A 303 -0.56 3.48 -15.65
N GLN A 304 -1.66 3.01 -16.24
CA GLN A 304 -2.81 3.86 -16.64
C GLN A 304 -3.49 4.55 -15.44
N SER A 305 -3.34 3.98 -14.24
CA SER A 305 -3.83 4.56 -12.99
C SER A 305 -2.81 5.48 -12.31
N GLY A 306 -1.67 5.81 -12.97
CA GLY A 306 -0.63 6.69 -12.43
C GLY A 306 0.34 6.02 -11.46
N PHE A 307 0.47 4.69 -11.50
CA PHE A 307 1.40 3.93 -10.67
C PHE A 307 2.48 3.24 -11.51
N GLN A 308 3.72 3.35 -11.09
CA GLN A 308 4.83 2.58 -11.63
C GLN A 308 5.06 1.33 -10.78
N VAL A 309 4.84 0.16 -11.37
CA VAL A 309 5.02 -1.12 -10.67
C VAL A 309 6.48 -1.33 -10.29
N GLN A 310 6.74 -1.59 -9.02
CA GLN A 310 8.07 -1.87 -8.48
C GLN A 310 8.30 -3.38 -8.31
N ALA A 311 7.31 -4.11 -7.81
CA ALA A 311 7.37 -5.55 -7.56
C ALA A 311 8.65 -5.94 -6.79
N ARG A 312 8.94 -5.24 -5.68
CA ARG A 312 10.10 -5.53 -4.82
C ARG A 312 9.69 -6.44 -3.67
N THR A 313 10.60 -7.31 -3.26
CA THR A 313 10.39 -8.18 -2.09
C THR A 313 10.17 -7.37 -0.81
N GLY A 314 9.49 -7.97 0.17
CA GLY A 314 9.29 -7.33 1.48
C GLY A 314 10.60 -6.92 2.15
N LYS A 315 11.65 -7.76 2.05
CA LYS A 315 12.98 -7.42 2.56
C LYS A 315 13.54 -6.14 1.92
N ALA A 316 13.53 -6.05 0.59
CA ALA A 316 14.04 -4.89 -0.14
C ALA A 316 13.23 -3.62 0.20
N HIS A 317 11.91 -3.76 0.44
CA HIS A 317 11.08 -2.66 0.91
C HIS A 317 11.49 -2.16 2.31
N MET A 318 11.70 -3.06 3.27
CA MET A 318 12.11 -2.66 4.64
C MET A 318 13.51 -2.03 4.67
N GLU A 319 14.42 -2.45 3.78
CA GLU A 319 15.71 -1.78 3.57
C GLU A 319 15.54 -0.36 3.03
N ARG A 320 14.59 -0.15 2.11
CA ARG A 320 14.19 1.18 1.63
C ARG A 320 13.65 2.04 2.77
N VAL A 321 12.72 1.53 3.57
CA VAL A 321 12.14 2.23 4.74
C VAL A 321 13.24 2.73 5.67
N THR A 322 14.24 1.89 5.97
CA THR A 322 15.36 2.26 6.84
C THR A 322 16.14 3.47 6.30
N LYS A 323 16.41 3.48 5.00
CA LYS A 323 17.10 4.61 4.34
C LYS A 323 16.23 5.88 4.31
N GLU A 324 14.94 5.72 4.00
CA GLU A 324 14.02 6.85 3.91
C GLU A 324 13.75 7.52 5.26
N VAL A 325 13.64 6.76 6.34
CA VAL A 325 13.49 7.34 7.70
C VAL A 325 14.66 8.29 8.02
N ALA A 326 15.89 7.90 7.69
CA ALA A 326 17.06 8.77 7.89
C ALA A 326 17.00 10.00 6.97
N MET A 327 16.73 9.82 5.69
CA MET A 327 16.61 10.90 4.69
C MET A 327 15.53 11.92 5.06
N PHE A 328 14.33 11.46 5.43
CA PHE A 328 13.24 12.37 5.79
C PHE A 328 13.50 13.11 7.10
N ARG A 329 14.23 12.51 8.04
CA ARG A 329 14.68 13.22 9.24
C ARG A 329 15.53 14.44 8.89
N ASP A 330 16.50 14.26 8.00
CA ASP A 330 17.36 15.34 7.56
C ASP A 330 16.57 16.45 6.83
N ILE A 331 15.68 16.08 5.92
CA ILE A 331 14.82 17.02 5.20
C ILE A 331 13.93 17.82 6.16
N ILE A 332 13.27 17.15 7.11
CA ILE A 332 12.38 17.78 8.09
C ILE A 332 13.13 18.75 8.99
N GLN A 333 14.34 18.36 9.46
CA GLN A 333 15.18 19.23 10.28
C GLN A 333 15.66 20.46 9.51
N GLN A 334 16.17 20.27 8.28
CA GLN A 334 16.64 21.37 7.44
C GLN A 334 15.52 22.35 7.06
N ALA A 335 14.33 21.83 6.79
CA ALA A 335 13.16 22.65 6.47
C ALA A 335 12.47 23.27 7.71
N GLY A 336 12.88 22.89 8.91
CA GLY A 336 12.28 23.38 10.16
C GLY A 336 10.81 22.99 10.31
N ILE A 337 10.38 21.89 9.66
CA ILE A 337 8.99 21.41 9.68
C ILE A 337 8.69 20.84 11.06
N LYS A 338 7.66 21.36 11.72
CA LYS A 338 7.14 20.85 13.00
C LYS A 338 5.65 20.60 12.88
N ILE A 339 5.19 19.51 13.48
CA ILE A 339 3.76 19.33 13.73
C ILE A 339 3.41 20.18 14.96
N LYS A 340 2.40 21.03 14.80
CA LYS A 340 1.82 21.79 15.92
C LYS A 340 0.77 20.94 16.63
#